data_debeb6d9927e735d3ecaf066d2c48fa7
#
_entry.id   debeb6d9927e735d3ecaf066d2c48fa7
#
_cell.length_a   1.000
_cell.length_b   1.000
_cell.length_c   1.000
_cell.angle_alpha   90.00
_cell.angle_beta   90.00
_cell.angle_gamma   90.00
#
_symmetry.space_group_name_H-M   'P 1'
#
loop_
_entity.id
_entity.type
_entity.pdbx_description
1 polymer ?
#
loop_
_entity_poly.entity_id
_entity_poly.type
_entity_poly.pdbx_seq_one_letter_code
_entity_poly.pdbx_strand_id
1 'polypeptide(L)'
;PVAEGLPAVLVSAPGERGGLVHRWDALPPERAEAEGEQVVLDWRKKVSALRFSTPEPALDRYLNGWALYQVLACRLMARTSQYQNGGAYGFRDQLQDVRALLLTVPERAREQLVLASSRQFPEGDVQHWWHPPHGAGVRTRITDDLLWLPYVLAEYLEVTGDWSVCGEKTCYLESPPLREG
;
A
#
# COMPACT_ATOMS: atom_id res chain seq x y z
N PRO A 1 3.00 37.69 -15.04
CA PRO A 1 1.78 37.53 -15.79
C PRO A 1 1.80 36.13 -16.40
N VAL A 2 0.97 35.26 -15.88
CA VAL A 2 0.73 33.94 -16.46
C VAL A 2 -0.05 34.18 -17.73
N ALA A 3 0.43 33.71 -18.86
CA ALA A 3 -0.29 33.80 -20.12
C ALA A 3 -1.63 33.10 -19.95
N GLU A 4 -2.72 33.83 -20.19
CA GLU A 4 -4.06 33.28 -20.16
C GLU A 4 -4.15 32.08 -21.13
N GLY A 5 -4.51 30.92 -20.62
CA GLY A 5 -4.97 29.81 -21.44
C GLY A 5 -4.11 28.56 -21.54
N LEU A 6 -2.96 28.45 -20.86
CA LEU A 6 -2.21 27.21 -20.83
C LEU A 6 -2.41 26.47 -19.49
N PRO A 7 -2.88 25.21 -19.49
CA PRO A 7 -2.94 24.41 -18.28
C PRO A 7 -1.52 24.18 -17.75
N ALA A 8 -1.27 24.60 -16.51
CA ALA A 8 -0.02 24.27 -15.83
C ALA A 8 -0.18 22.89 -15.17
N VAL A 9 0.63 21.94 -15.57
CA VAL A 9 0.69 20.62 -14.94
C VAL A 9 1.89 20.58 -14.00
N LEU A 10 1.64 20.36 -12.71
CA LEU A 10 2.68 20.14 -11.72
C LEU A 10 2.95 18.65 -11.63
N VAL A 11 4.12 18.21 -12.06
CA VAL A 11 4.58 16.84 -11.88
C VAL A 11 5.58 16.80 -10.73
N SER A 12 5.27 16.03 -9.68
CA SER A 12 6.20 15.74 -8.59
C SER A 12 6.56 14.27 -8.60
N ALA A 13 7.85 13.96 -8.53
CA ALA A 13 8.35 12.60 -8.39
C ALA A 13 9.32 12.53 -7.21
N PRO A 14 9.37 11.38 -6.47
CA PRO A 14 10.39 11.19 -5.46
C PRO A 14 11.77 11.15 -6.14
N GLY A 15 12.67 12.04 -5.70
CA GLY A 15 14.06 12.05 -6.14
C GLY A 15 14.91 11.11 -5.31
N GLU A 16 16.05 10.68 -5.87
CA GLU A 16 17.09 10.00 -5.10
C GLU A 16 17.52 10.88 -3.91
N ARG A 17 17.55 10.31 -2.69
CA ARG A 17 17.83 10.96 -1.40
C ARG A 17 16.69 11.79 -0.78
N GLY A 18 15.41 11.45 -1.03
CA GLY A 18 14.29 12.02 -0.28
C GLY A 18 13.99 13.50 -0.58
N GLY A 19 14.55 14.07 -1.65
CA GLY A 19 14.19 15.37 -2.17
C GLY A 19 13.06 15.25 -3.20
N LEU A 20 12.06 16.12 -3.09
CA LEU A 20 11.10 16.33 -4.18
C LEU A 20 11.83 17.08 -5.30
N VAL A 21 12.05 16.41 -6.41
CA VAL A 21 12.51 17.08 -7.63
C VAL A 21 11.28 17.64 -8.34
N HIS A 22 11.11 18.94 -8.25
CA HIS A 22 10.11 19.64 -9.04
C HIS A 22 10.63 19.75 -10.48
N ARG A 23 10.17 18.87 -11.36
CA ARG A 23 10.32 19.07 -12.79
C ARG A 23 9.19 19.97 -13.29
N TRP A 24 9.54 21.17 -13.64
CA TRP A 24 8.66 22.11 -14.34
C TRP A 24 8.73 21.90 -15.85
N ASP A 25 8.71 20.66 -16.32
CA ASP A 25 8.55 20.37 -17.73
C ASP A 25 7.06 20.56 -18.04
N ALA A 26 6.76 21.59 -18.80
CA ALA A 26 5.43 21.79 -19.35
C ALA A 26 5.09 20.57 -20.22
N LEU A 27 4.25 19.67 -19.72
CA LEU A 27 3.70 18.61 -20.56
C LEU A 27 2.81 19.27 -21.62
N PRO A 28 2.96 18.91 -22.90
CA PRO A 28 2.00 19.32 -23.92
C PRO A 28 0.57 18.92 -23.47
N PRO A 29 -0.43 19.77 -23.70
CA PRO A 29 -1.81 19.49 -23.26
C PRO A 29 -2.32 18.10 -23.68
N GLU A 30 -2.03 17.69 -24.89
CA GLU A 30 -2.42 16.38 -25.45
C GLU A 30 -1.81 15.22 -24.63
N ARG A 31 -0.59 15.37 -24.18
CA ARG A 31 0.08 14.36 -23.35
C ARG A 31 -0.50 14.35 -21.92
N ALA A 32 -0.83 15.49 -21.38
CA ALA A 32 -1.46 15.59 -20.07
C ALA A 32 -2.86 14.94 -20.08
N GLU A 33 -3.63 15.14 -21.14
CA GLU A 33 -4.92 14.49 -21.33
C GLU A 33 -4.78 12.98 -21.45
N ALA A 34 -3.87 12.49 -22.29
CA ALA A 34 -3.62 11.05 -22.49
C ALA A 34 -3.15 10.37 -21.18
N GLU A 35 -2.25 10.99 -20.43
CA GLU A 35 -1.82 10.48 -19.12
C GLU A 35 -2.98 10.49 -18.10
N GLY A 36 -3.83 11.50 -18.11
CA GLY A 36 -5.04 11.58 -17.30
C GLY A 36 -6.03 10.47 -17.62
N GLU A 37 -6.29 10.23 -18.89
CA GLU A 37 -7.14 9.12 -19.33
C GLU A 37 -6.58 7.75 -18.91
N GLN A 38 -5.26 7.57 -19.06
CA GLN A 38 -4.59 6.33 -18.64
C GLN A 38 -4.75 6.09 -17.12
N VAL A 39 -4.59 7.12 -16.30
CA VAL A 39 -4.82 7.03 -14.84
C VAL A 39 -6.25 6.59 -14.54
N VAL A 40 -7.24 7.17 -15.23
CA VAL A 40 -8.65 6.78 -15.05
C VAL A 40 -8.88 5.32 -15.45
N LEU A 41 -8.31 4.87 -16.56
CA LEU A 41 -8.41 3.49 -17.02
C LEU A 41 -7.77 2.51 -16.02
N ASP A 42 -6.58 2.83 -15.51
CA ASP A 42 -5.89 2.02 -14.52
C ASP A 42 -6.67 1.88 -13.20
N TRP A 43 -7.26 2.99 -12.72
CA TRP A 43 -8.13 2.94 -11.55
C TRP A 43 -9.39 2.12 -11.80
N ARG A 44 -10.05 2.32 -12.95
CA ARG A 44 -11.23 1.53 -13.32
C ARG A 44 -10.90 0.04 -13.37
N LYS A 45 -9.79 -0.35 -13.96
CA LYS A 45 -9.34 -1.74 -14.00
C LYS A 45 -9.18 -2.32 -12.58
N LYS A 46 -8.50 -1.60 -11.68
CA LYS A 46 -8.26 -2.04 -10.30
C LYS A 46 -9.57 -2.22 -9.52
N VAL A 47 -10.46 -1.23 -9.57
CA VAL A 47 -11.69 -1.25 -8.75
C VAL A 47 -12.83 -2.07 -9.36
N SER A 48 -12.72 -2.53 -10.61
CA SER A 48 -13.75 -3.32 -11.28
C SER A 48 -13.46 -4.83 -11.33
N ALA A 49 -12.37 -5.28 -10.70
CA ALA A 49 -11.99 -6.68 -10.70
C ALA A 49 -13.03 -7.59 -10.02
N LEU A 50 -13.75 -7.06 -9.04
CA LEU A 50 -14.92 -7.71 -8.44
C LEU A 50 -16.16 -6.84 -8.66
N ARG A 51 -17.30 -7.51 -8.85
CA ARG A 51 -18.58 -6.82 -8.99
C ARG A 51 -19.63 -7.47 -8.11
N PHE A 52 -20.22 -6.65 -7.27
CA PHE A 52 -21.33 -7.00 -6.39
C PHE A 52 -22.64 -6.49 -6.99
N SER A 53 -23.69 -7.27 -6.89
CA SER A 53 -25.05 -6.86 -7.23
C SER A 53 -25.96 -7.30 -6.10
N THR A 54 -26.52 -6.32 -5.39
CA THR A 54 -27.36 -6.54 -4.22
C THR A 54 -28.71 -5.84 -4.42
N PRO A 55 -29.72 -6.12 -3.60
CA PRO A 55 -30.98 -5.37 -3.63
C PRO A 55 -30.83 -3.89 -3.21
N GLU A 56 -29.68 -3.50 -2.63
CA GLU A 56 -29.42 -2.15 -2.13
C GLU A 56 -28.40 -1.40 -3.03
N PRO A 57 -28.84 -0.48 -3.89
CA PRO A 57 -27.96 0.22 -4.83
C PRO A 57 -26.87 1.07 -4.15
N ALA A 58 -27.08 1.52 -2.92
CA ALA A 58 -26.06 2.28 -2.19
C ALA A 58 -24.91 1.37 -1.77
N LEU A 59 -25.20 0.14 -1.36
CA LEU A 59 -24.19 -0.87 -1.05
C LEU A 59 -23.40 -1.27 -2.30
N ASP A 60 -24.08 -1.43 -3.44
CA ASP A 60 -23.40 -1.73 -4.71
C ASP A 60 -22.40 -0.64 -5.11
N ARG A 61 -22.79 0.64 -5.01
CA ARG A 61 -21.90 1.77 -5.27
C ARG A 61 -20.69 1.78 -4.33
N TYR A 62 -20.90 1.47 -3.06
CA TYR A 62 -19.84 1.40 -2.07
C TYR A 62 -18.86 0.26 -2.39
N LEU A 63 -19.35 -0.96 -2.58
CA LEU A 63 -18.52 -2.16 -2.78
C LEU A 63 -17.84 -2.17 -4.16
N ASN A 64 -18.51 -1.71 -5.22
CA ASN A 64 -18.01 -1.75 -6.60
C ASN A 64 -17.00 -0.64 -6.94
N GLY A 65 -16.41 0.01 -5.98
CA GLY A 65 -15.41 1.03 -6.25
C GLY A 65 -14.85 1.67 -5.01
N TRP A 66 -15.71 2.30 -4.22
CA TRP A 66 -15.27 3.15 -3.11
C TRP A 66 -14.51 2.37 -2.03
N ALA A 67 -14.96 1.20 -1.62
CA ALA A 67 -14.32 0.39 -0.60
C ALA A 67 -12.90 -0.01 -1.02
N LEU A 68 -12.74 -0.53 -2.24
CA LEU A 68 -11.44 -0.93 -2.77
C LEU A 68 -10.51 0.26 -3.02
N TYR A 69 -11.07 1.39 -3.50
CA TYR A 69 -10.32 2.63 -3.61
C TYR A 69 -9.77 3.08 -2.26
N GLN A 70 -10.56 3.03 -1.18
CA GLN A 70 -10.11 3.38 0.17
C GLN A 70 -8.93 2.51 0.63
N VAL A 71 -8.99 1.20 0.40
CA VAL A 71 -7.87 0.31 0.75
C VAL A 71 -6.61 0.71 -0.01
N LEU A 72 -6.69 0.85 -1.33
CA LEU A 72 -5.54 1.19 -2.16
C LEU A 72 -5.01 2.59 -1.87
N ALA A 73 -5.87 3.62 -1.95
CA ALA A 73 -5.43 5.01 -1.87
C ALA A 73 -5.09 5.44 -0.44
N CYS A 74 -5.94 5.12 0.54
CA CYS A 74 -5.80 5.67 1.88
C CYS A 74 -5.04 4.75 2.84
N ARG A 75 -5.11 3.42 2.64
CA ARG A 75 -4.48 2.47 3.56
C ARG A 75 -3.10 2.02 3.11
N LEU A 76 -2.88 1.85 1.81
CA LEU A 76 -1.60 1.37 1.30
C LEU A 76 -0.74 2.47 0.69
N MET A 77 -1.31 3.38 -0.09
CA MET A 77 -0.53 4.42 -0.77
C MET A 77 -0.30 5.65 0.10
N ALA A 78 -1.34 6.27 0.61
CA ALA A 78 -1.24 7.55 1.32
C ALA A 78 -1.09 7.41 2.84
N ARG A 79 -1.55 6.32 3.44
CA ARG A 79 -1.47 6.06 4.89
C ARG A 79 -1.96 7.22 5.74
N THR A 80 -2.90 7.98 5.21
CA THR A 80 -3.50 9.12 5.90
C THR A 80 -4.87 8.74 6.44
N SER A 81 -5.04 8.80 7.74
CA SER A 81 -6.33 8.68 8.41
C SER A 81 -6.38 9.66 9.56
N GLN A 82 -7.57 9.91 10.09
CA GLN A 82 -7.69 10.76 11.27
C GLN A 82 -6.98 10.18 12.50
N TYR A 83 -6.68 8.87 12.51
CA TYR A 83 -5.97 8.19 13.60
C TYR A 83 -4.48 8.00 13.32
N GLN A 84 -4.01 8.17 12.08
CA GLN A 84 -2.61 7.95 11.68
C GLN A 84 -2.13 9.04 10.72
N ASN A 85 -2.16 10.29 11.16
CA ASN A 85 -1.70 11.42 10.33
C ASN A 85 -0.18 11.43 10.10
N GLY A 86 0.57 10.62 10.84
CA GLY A 86 2.03 10.57 10.74
C GLY A 86 2.60 9.77 9.58
N GLY A 87 1.77 9.13 8.76
CA GLY A 87 2.23 8.28 7.66
C GLY A 87 2.93 6.99 8.10
N ALA A 88 2.72 6.57 9.34
CA ALA A 88 3.28 5.32 9.85
C ALA A 88 2.66 4.09 9.18
N TYR A 89 3.49 3.08 8.91
CA TYR A 89 3.07 1.77 8.46
C TYR A 89 2.94 0.83 9.66
N GLY A 90 1.75 0.27 9.87
CA GLY A 90 1.50 -0.73 10.91
C GLY A 90 1.65 -2.14 10.35
N PHE A 91 2.37 -3.02 11.04
CA PHE A 91 2.59 -4.39 10.60
C PHE A 91 1.27 -5.14 10.38
N ARG A 92 0.47 -5.22 11.45
CA ARG A 92 -0.85 -5.83 11.41
C ARG A 92 -1.81 -5.10 10.47
N ASP A 93 -1.89 -3.78 10.60
CA ASP A 93 -2.88 -2.98 9.87
C ASP A 93 -2.77 -3.18 8.36
N GLN A 94 -1.55 -3.15 7.81
CA GLN A 94 -1.35 -3.33 6.39
C GLN A 94 -1.59 -4.76 5.92
N LEU A 95 -1.23 -5.75 6.74
CA LEU A 95 -1.53 -7.15 6.44
C LEU A 95 -3.04 -7.41 6.44
N GLN A 96 -3.80 -6.78 7.34
CA GLN A 96 -5.26 -6.82 7.31
C GLN A 96 -5.82 -6.16 6.04
N ASP A 97 -5.30 -4.98 5.69
CA ASP A 97 -5.77 -4.21 4.54
C ASP A 97 -5.58 -4.97 3.21
N VAL A 98 -4.43 -5.64 3.02
CA VAL A 98 -4.14 -6.34 1.75
C VAL A 98 -5.00 -7.58 1.52
N ARG A 99 -5.65 -8.12 2.54
CA ARG A 99 -6.62 -9.22 2.37
C ARG A 99 -7.76 -8.83 1.42
N ALA A 100 -8.18 -7.58 1.43
CA ALA A 100 -9.16 -7.06 0.48
C ALA A 100 -8.66 -7.06 -0.98
N LEU A 101 -7.36 -7.19 -1.20
CA LEU A 101 -6.73 -7.14 -2.52
C LEU A 101 -6.46 -8.53 -3.12
N LEU A 102 -6.59 -9.61 -2.35
CA LEU A 102 -6.22 -10.96 -2.80
C LEU A 102 -6.92 -11.37 -4.10
N LEU A 103 -8.17 -10.96 -4.28
CA LEU A 103 -8.97 -11.27 -5.48
C LEU A 103 -8.95 -10.15 -6.54
N THR A 104 -8.39 -8.99 -6.23
CA THR A 104 -8.50 -7.80 -7.09
C THR A 104 -7.17 -7.29 -7.61
N VAL A 105 -6.18 -7.20 -6.75
CA VAL A 105 -4.83 -6.69 -7.05
C VAL A 105 -3.80 -7.53 -6.28
N PRO A 106 -3.73 -8.85 -6.52
CA PRO A 106 -2.90 -9.77 -5.74
C PRO A 106 -1.40 -9.44 -5.75
N GLU A 107 -0.93 -8.77 -6.80
CA GLU A 107 0.46 -8.29 -6.87
C GLU A 107 0.79 -7.29 -5.75
N ARG A 108 -0.18 -6.45 -5.34
CA ARG A 108 0.01 -5.53 -4.21
C ARG A 108 0.01 -6.27 -2.87
N ALA A 109 -0.77 -7.34 -2.75
CA ALA A 109 -0.72 -8.21 -1.58
C ALA A 109 0.64 -8.90 -1.47
N ARG A 110 1.18 -9.39 -2.59
CA ARG A 110 2.52 -9.96 -2.66
C ARG A 110 3.61 -8.98 -2.21
N GLU A 111 3.60 -7.77 -2.76
CA GLU A 111 4.54 -6.70 -2.36
C GLU A 111 4.48 -6.44 -0.84
N GLN A 112 3.28 -6.40 -0.27
CA GLN A 112 3.10 -6.15 1.15
C GLN A 112 3.56 -7.33 2.02
N LEU A 113 3.37 -8.57 1.59
CA LEU A 113 3.90 -9.76 2.28
C LEU A 113 5.43 -9.74 2.32
N VAL A 114 6.08 -9.42 1.19
CA VAL A 114 7.54 -9.29 1.11
C VAL A 114 8.04 -8.13 1.98
N LEU A 115 7.34 -6.99 1.98
CA LEU A 115 7.65 -5.85 2.85
C LEU A 115 7.53 -6.25 4.33
N ALA A 116 6.44 -6.89 4.73
CA ALA A 116 6.22 -7.33 6.09
C ALA A 116 7.28 -8.33 6.55
N SER A 117 7.69 -9.27 5.68
CA SER A 117 8.76 -10.22 6.01
C SER A 117 10.10 -9.53 6.32
N SER A 118 10.38 -8.37 5.71
CA SER A 118 11.56 -7.55 6.00
C SER A 118 11.46 -6.73 7.31
N ARG A 119 10.35 -6.82 8.01
CA ARG A 119 10.09 -6.10 9.27
C ARG A 119 10.08 -7.02 10.50
N GLN A 120 10.65 -8.19 10.35
CA GLN A 120 10.85 -9.17 11.42
C GLN A 120 12.24 -9.05 12.02
N PHE A 121 12.36 -9.48 13.27
CA PHE A 121 13.64 -9.63 13.96
C PHE A 121 14.03 -11.11 14.05
N PRO A 122 15.33 -11.43 14.23
CA PRO A 122 15.80 -12.83 14.35
C PRO A 122 15.09 -13.61 15.46
N GLU A 123 14.64 -12.93 16.51
CA GLU A 123 13.96 -13.53 17.64
C GLU A 123 12.50 -13.89 17.33
N GLY A 124 11.98 -13.55 16.14
CA GLY A 124 10.65 -13.88 15.66
C GLY A 124 9.59 -12.83 15.94
N ASP A 125 9.90 -11.80 16.69
CA ASP A 125 9.01 -10.63 16.84
C ASP A 125 9.15 -9.64 15.67
N VAL A 126 8.34 -8.60 15.65
CA VAL A 126 8.19 -7.71 14.49
C VAL A 126 8.27 -6.24 14.90
N GLN A 127 8.56 -5.40 13.93
CA GLN A 127 8.39 -3.96 14.06
C GLN A 127 6.89 -3.63 13.98
N HIS A 128 6.26 -3.28 15.07
CA HIS A 128 4.83 -3.04 15.17
C HIS A 128 4.37 -1.93 14.20
N TRP A 129 5.14 -0.85 14.12
CA TRP A 129 4.96 0.20 13.12
C TRP A 129 6.29 0.90 12.78
N TRP A 130 6.34 1.52 11.61
CA TRP A 130 7.52 2.26 11.13
C TRP A 130 7.13 3.41 10.20
N HIS A 131 8.04 4.34 10.03
CA HIS A 131 7.92 5.46 9.09
C HIS A 131 8.79 5.24 7.85
N PRO A 132 8.22 5.05 6.63
CA PRO A 132 8.98 5.09 5.41
C PRO A 132 9.52 6.51 5.14
N PRO A 133 10.63 6.67 4.39
CA PRO A 133 11.51 5.61 3.89
C PRO A 133 12.56 5.16 4.92
N HIS A 134 12.70 5.87 6.04
CA HIS A 134 13.79 5.68 7.00
C HIS A 134 13.67 4.40 7.83
N GLY A 135 12.48 3.83 7.92
CA GLY A 135 12.24 2.62 8.67
C GLY A 135 12.25 2.80 10.20
N ALA A 136 12.39 4.04 10.69
CA ALA A 136 12.30 4.31 12.12
C ALA A 136 10.92 3.90 12.65
N GLY A 137 10.88 3.12 13.72
CA GLY A 137 9.64 2.56 14.24
C GLY A 137 9.82 1.91 15.60
N VAL A 138 8.81 1.17 16.03
CA VAL A 138 8.75 0.59 17.37
C VAL A 138 8.66 -0.93 17.30
N ARG A 139 9.54 -1.60 18.02
CA ARG A 139 9.50 -3.03 18.30
C ARG A 139 8.65 -3.26 19.53
N THR A 140 7.69 -4.18 19.49
CA THR A 140 6.78 -4.49 20.61
C THR A 140 6.62 -6.00 20.79
N ARG A 141 6.02 -6.39 21.93
CA ARG A 141 5.63 -7.78 22.23
C ARG A 141 4.13 -8.00 22.09
N ILE A 142 3.51 -7.34 21.12
CA ILE A 142 2.09 -7.55 20.81
C ILE A 142 1.97 -8.91 20.15
N THR A 143 1.31 -9.84 20.82
CA THR A 143 1.31 -11.26 20.45
C THR A 143 0.64 -11.57 19.14
N ASP A 144 -0.40 -10.86 18.76
CA ASP A 144 -1.10 -11.09 17.51
C ASP A 144 -0.31 -10.59 16.28
N ASP A 145 0.56 -9.59 16.44
CA ASP A 145 1.43 -9.13 15.34
C ASP A 145 2.22 -10.28 14.70
N LEU A 146 2.72 -11.22 15.50
CA LEU A 146 3.50 -12.36 15.04
C LEU A 146 2.70 -13.30 14.13
N LEU A 147 1.40 -13.34 14.29
CA LEU A 147 0.52 -14.28 13.60
C LEU A 147 -0.01 -13.73 12.26
N TRP A 148 0.03 -12.42 12.06
CA TRP A 148 -0.57 -11.81 10.89
C TRP A 148 0.15 -12.16 9.59
N LEU A 149 1.48 -12.19 9.58
CA LEU A 149 2.22 -12.52 8.36
C LEU A 149 1.95 -13.96 7.87
N PRO A 150 2.11 -15.01 8.70
CA PRO A 150 1.81 -16.37 8.27
C PRO A 150 0.32 -16.58 7.94
N TYR A 151 -0.58 -15.90 8.64
CA TYR A 151 -2.01 -15.97 8.36
C TYR A 151 -2.35 -15.43 6.98
N VAL A 152 -1.92 -14.20 6.67
CA VAL A 152 -2.20 -13.58 5.37
C VAL A 152 -1.44 -14.25 4.23
N LEU A 153 -0.24 -14.77 4.51
CA LEU A 153 0.50 -15.58 3.55
C LEU A 153 -0.28 -16.85 3.17
N ALA A 154 -0.85 -17.56 4.15
CA ALA A 154 -1.67 -18.73 3.88
C ALA A 154 -2.89 -18.39 3.01
N GLU A 155 -3.62 -17.32 3.32
CA GLU A 155 -4.74 -16.85 2.49
C GLU A 155 -4.28 -16.46 1.07
N TYR A 156 -3.14 -15.78 0.94
CA TYR A 156 -2.57 -15.41 -0.35
C TYR A 156 -2.27 -16.65 -1.20
N LEU A 157 -1.60 -17.65 -0.62
CA LEU A 157 -1.27 -18.90 -1.31
C LEU A 157 -2.52 -19.68 -1.72
N GLU A 158 -3.53 -19.73 -0.86
CA GLU A 158 -4.81 -20.39 -1.14
C GLU A 158 -5.53 -19.72 -2.32
N VAL A 159 -5.56 -18.40 -2.36
CA VAL A 159 -6.28 -17.63 -3.39
C VAL A 159 -5.52 -17.59 -4.70
N THR A 160 -4.20 -17.40 -4.67
CA THR A 160 -3.40 -17.12 -5.88
C THR A 160 -2.66 -18.32 -6.43
N GLY A 161 -2.33 -19.30 -5.58
CA GLY A 161 -1.43 -20.40 -5.94
C GLY A 161 0.03 -19.97 -6.16
N ASP A 162 0.40 -18.73 -5.85
CA ASP A 162 1.75 -18.20 -6.06
C ASP A 162 2.71 -18.60 -4.93
N TRP A 163 3.23 -19.82 -4.99
CA TRP A 163 4.24 -20.33 -4.07
C TRP A 163 5.62 -19.66 -4.23
N SER A 164 5.83 -18.91 -5.31
CA SER A 164 7.11 -18.24 -5.55
C SER A 164 7.43 -17.19 -4.47
N VAL A 165 6.41 -16.61 -3.83
CA VAL A 165 6.58 -15.66 -2.73
C VAL A 165 7.36 -16.24 -1.56
N CYS A 166 7.24 -17.54 -1.30
CA CYS A 166 8.00 -18.24 -0.24
C CYS A 166 9.50 -18.35 -0.54
N GLY A 167 9.91 -18.15 -1.78
CA GLY A 167 11.31 -18.10 -2.20
C GLY A 167 11.99 -16.73 -2.09
N GLU A 168 11.22 -15.69 -1.78
CA GLU A 168 11.75 -14.33 -1.62
C GLU A 168 12.66 -14.25 -0.41
N LYS A 169 13.79 -13.60 -0.61
CA LYS A 169 14.79 -13.41 0.45
C LYS A 169 14.72 -11.98 0.96
N THR A 170 14.48 -11.83 2.24
CA THR A 170 14.49 -10.54 2.94
C THR A 170 15.48 -10.58 4.10
N CYS A 171 16.03 -9.41 4.46
CA CYS A 171 16.88 -9.31 5.63
C CYS A 171 16.02 -9.10 6.88
N TYR A 172 16.44 -9.67 8.01
CA TYR A 172 15.91 -9.30 9.31
C TYR A 172 16.34 -7.89 9.69
N LEU A 173 15.53 -7.26 10.54
CA LEU A 173 15.94 -6.02 11.20
C LEU A 173 16.91 -6.33 12.34
N GLU A 174 17.88 -5.45 12.53
CA GLU A 174 18.82 -5.53 13.64
C GLU A 174 18.46 -4.49 14.70
N SER A 175 18.17 -4.95 15.90
CA SER A 175 17.93 -4.12 17.08
C SER A 175 18.12 -4.95 18.34
N PRO A 176 18.56 -4.35 19.46
CA PRO A 176 18.62 -5.06 20.73
C PRO A 176 17.27 -5.69 21.08
N PRO A 177 17.28 -6.92 21.65
CA PRO A 177 16.06 -7.55 22.13
C PRO A 177 15.35 -6.66 23.17
N LEU A 178 14.02 -6.76 23.20
CA LEU A 178 13.25 -6.10 24.25
C LEU A 178 13.64 -6.69 25.63
N ARG A 179 13.92 -5.83 26.58
CA ARG A 179 14.21 -6.26 27.95
C ARG A 179 12.99 -6.98 28.55
N GLU A 180 13.25 -8.02 29.30
CA GLU A 180 12.20 -8.64 30.10
C GLU A 180 11.71 -7.59 31.12
N GLY A 181 10.42 -7.31 31.09
CA GLY A 181 9.75 -6.38 31.99
C GLY A 181 9.29 -7.09 33.24
#